data_bb69c3ba3dc218daf74d7d86c2f17f1e
#
_entry.id   bb69c3ba3dc218daf74d7d86c2f17f1e
#
_cell.length_a   1.000
_cell.length_b   1.000
_cell.length_c   1.000
_cell.angle_alpha   90.00
_cell.angle_beta   90.00
_cell.angle_gamma   90.00
#
_symmetry.space_group_name_H-M   'P 1'
#
loop_
_entity.id
_entity.type
_entity.pdbx_description
1 polymer ?
#
loop_
_entity_poly.entity_id
_entity_poly.type
_entity_poly.pdbx_seq_one_letter_code
_entity_poly.pdbx_strand_id
1 'polypeptide(L)'
;SISQISNSTEKIKEGSAFFAISGSKVDGNNFIPEAIKKGAKIVISGKKDSLKKVENNKIVKIYSNNVRGFYSEECSRIFGHPSKNISICGITGTNGKSSIAALLSHIWGLESSGVIGTINIQYGKQKEKAKLTTPDCYEINKILKKMQEKKIKNLFMETSSHALDQERVNGIEFESAIFTNLTQDHFDFHKNMTNYFKAKKKLFSQYLNKSSK
;
A
#
# COMPACT_ATOMS: atom_id res chain seq x y z
N SER A 1 -14.65 -4.97 19.31
CA SER A 1 -14.46 -4.81 17.84
C SER A 1 -13.46 -3.67 17.58
N ILE A 2 -12.64 -3.81 16.55
CA ILE A 2 -11.73 -2.75 16.08
C ILE A 2 -12.55 -1.80 15.24
N SER A 3 -12.53 -0.50 15.56
CA SER A 3 -13.28 0.52 14.81
C SER A 3 -12.55 0.98 13.55
N GLN A 4 -11.21 0.98 13.59
CA GLN A 4 -10.36 1.45 12.50
C GLN A 4 -8.91 0.99 12.70
N ILE A 5 -8.15 0.89 11.61
CA ILE A 5 -6.69 0.72 11.65
C ILE A 5 -6.00 1.94 11.07
N SER A 6 -4.84 2.33 11.62
CA SER A 6 -4.06 3.46 11.11
C SER A 6 -2.59 3.40 11.53
N ASN A 7 -1.73 3.95 10.69
CA ASN A 7 -0.33 4.24 10.99
C ASN A 7 -0.08 5.74 11.27
N SER A 8 -1.14 6.55 11.32
CA SER A 8 -1.09 7.98 11.65
C SER A 8 -2.00 8.29 12.83
N THR A 9 -1.50 9.06 13.81
CA THR A 9 -2.29 9.49 14.96
C THR A 9 -3.41 10.46 14.60
N GLU A 10 -3.35 11.14 13.46
CA GLU A 10 -4.41 12.01 12.98
C GLU A 10 -5.71 11.25 12.65
N LYS A 11 -5.57 9.97 12.27
CA LYS A 11 -6.71 9.12 11.90
C LYS A 11 -7.18 8.21 13.05
N ILE A 12 -6.55 8.28 14.23
CA ILE A 12 -6.94 7.45 15.37
C ILE A 12 -8.24 7.98 16.00
N LYS A 13 -9.13 7.04 16.29
CA LYS A 13 -10.39 7.21 17.01
C LYS A 13 -10.50 6.17 18.12
N GLU A 14 -11.51 6.31 18.97
CA GLU A 14 -11.80 5.33 20.00
C GLU A 14 -11.99 3.92 19.44
N GLY A 15 -11.28 2.95 20.01
CA GLY A 15 -11.30 1.55 19.54
C GLY A 15 -10.39 1.24 18.35
N SER A 16 -9.55 2.18 17.89
CA SER A 16 -8.63 1.96 16.77
C SER A 16 -7.46 1.06 17.12
N ALA A 17 -6.87 0.43 16.08
CA ALA A 17 -5.56 -0.20 16.15
C ALA A 17 -4.50 0.71 15.49
N PHE A 18 -3.45 1.03 16.24
CA PHE A 18 -2.33 1.85 15.79
C PHE A 18 -1.13 0.99 15.39
N PHE A 19 -0.65 1.15 14.18
CA PHE A 19 0.53 0.49 13.64
C PHE A 19 1.74 1.44 13.72
N ALA A 20 2.61 1.22 14.68
CA ALA A 20 3.80 2.03 14.93
C ALA A 20 4.92 1.69 13.94
N ILE A 21 4.81 2.19 12.72
CA ILE A 21 5.75 1.92 11.63
C ILE A 21 6.97 2.82 11.77
N SER A 22 8.18 2.24 11.81
CA SER A 22 9.43 3.00 11.73
C SER A 22 9.64 3.53 10.32
N GLY A 23 9.60 4.84 10.14
CA GLY A 23 9.89 5.52 8.88
C GLY A 23 11.37 5.93 8.77
N SER A 24 11.77 6.43 7.58
CA SER A 24 13.14 6.93 7.35
C SER A 24 13.40 8.28 8.03
N LYS A 25 12.39 9.13 8.18
CA LYS A 25 12.49 10.46 8.80
C LYS A 25 11.93 10.48 10.21
N VAL A 26 10.91 9.69 10.49
CA VAL A 26 10.17 9.70 11.74
C VAL A 26 9.88 8.27 12.17
N ASP A 27 10.10 7.97 13.46
CA ASP A 27 9.77 6.67 14.03
C ASP A 27 8.35 6.69 14.59
N GLY A 28 7.46 5.89 14.02
CA GLY A 28 6.07 5.74 14.48
C GLY A 28 5.95 5.30 15.94
N ASN A 29 6.98 4.66 16.50
CA ASN A 29 6.98 4.24 17.90
C ASN A 29 6.92 5.42 18.88
N ASN A 30 7.42 6.59 18.48
CA ASN A 30 7.36 7.80 19.29
C ASN A 30 5.94 8.33 19.49
N PHE A 31 5.00 7.92 18.64
CA PHE A 31 3.60 8.35 18.67
C PHE A 31 2.67 7.38 19.40
N ILE A 32 3.19 6.29 19.95
CA ILE A 32 2.38 5.32 20.71
C ILE A 32 1.60 6.01 21.87
N PRO A 33 2.22 6.86 22.70
CA PRO A 33 1.49 7.53 23.78
C PRO A 33 0.35 8.42 23.27
N GLU A 34 0.58 9.17 22.18
CA GLU A 34 -0.43 10.01 21.54
C GLU A 34 -1.58 9.18 20.96
N ALA A 35 -1.27 8.07 20.27
CA ALA A 35 -2.27 7.17 19.73
C ALA A 35 -3.19 6.60 20.81
N ILE A 36 -2.61 6.21 21.96
CA ILE A 36 -3.37 5.72 23.12
C ILE A 36 -4.26 6.83 23.69
N LYS A 37 -3.73 8.04 23.84
CA LYS A 37 -4.51 9.20 24.32
C LYS A 37 -5.69 9.52 23.41
N LYS A 38 -5.55 9.28 22.08
CA LYS A 38 -6.61 9.46 21.07
C LYS A 38 -7.58 8.26 20.98
N GLY A 39 -7.41 7.25 21.80
CA GLY A 39 -8.36 6.14 21.91
C GLY A 39 -7.94 4.84 21.21
N ALA A 40 -6.66 4.68 20.83
CA ALA A 40 -6.19 3.39 20.36
C ALA A 40 -6.31 2.34 21.47
N LYS A 41 -6.89 1.20 21.14
CA LYS A 41 -7.01 0.03 22.06
C LYS A 41 -6.02 -1.08 21.73
N ILE A 42 -5.45 -1.04 20.53
CA ILE A 42 -4.44 -1.99 20.07
C ILE A 42 -3.24 -1.19 19.57
N VAL A 43 -2.06 -1.59 19.96
CA VAL A 43 -0.79 -1.03 19.49
C VAL A 43 0.06 -2.14 18.91
N ILE A 44 0.47 -1.99 17.65
CA ILE A 44 1.35 -2.93 16.96
C ILE A 44 2.71 -2.26 16.74
N SER A 45 3.78 -2.92 17.14
CA SER A 45 5.14 -2.40 17.03
C SER A 45 6.16 -3.50 16.70
N GLY A 46 7.20 -3.14 15.97
CA GLY A 46 8.41 -3.95 15.76
C GLY A 46 9.45 -3.78 16.89
N LYS A 47 9.19 -2.93 17.88
CA LYS A 47 10.10 -2.66 19.00
C LYS A 47 9.47 -3.14 20.32
N LYS A 48 9.99 -4.26 20.84
CA LYS A 48 9.51 -4.81 22.13
C LYS A 48 9.60 -3.81 23.26
N ASP A 49 10.66 -3.00 23.32
CA ASP A 49 10.86 -2.02 24.39
C ASP A 49 9.85 -0.86 24.34
N SER A 50 9.40 -0.48 23.14
CA SER A 50 8.32 0.50 22.99
C SER A 50 6.99 -0.05 23.52
N LEU A 51 6.72 -1.35 23.34
CA LEU A 51 5.53 -1.99 23.87
C LEU A 51 5.58 -2.19 25.39
N LYS A 52 6.76 -2.47 25.95
CA LYS A 52 6.95 -2.59 27.42
C LYS A 52 6.65 -1.29 28.16
N LYS A 53 6.94 -0.14 27.55
CA LYS A 53 6.65 1.20 28.12
C LYS A 53 5.15 1.53 28.18
N VAL A 54 4.30 0.75 27.54
CA VAL A 54 2.84 0.90 27.63
C VAL A 54 2.36 0.19 28.89
N GLU A 55 2.19 0.94 29.98
CA GLU A 55 1.77 0.40 31.30
C GLU A 55 0.26 0.11 31.38
N ASN A 56 -0.55 0.69 30.49
CA ASN A 56 -2.00 0.54 30.50
C ASN A 56 -2.42 -0.89 30.08
N ASN A 57 -2.91 -1.65 31.05
CA ASN A 57 -3.34 -3.05 30.85
C ASN A 57 -4.60 -3.21 29.98
N LYS A 58 -5.32 -2.13 29.70
CA LYS A 58 -6.47 -2.12 28.76
C LYS A 58 -6.05 -2.05 27.30
N ILE A 59 -4.77 -1.81 27.04
CA ILE A 59 -4.21 -1.74 25.67
C ILE A 59 -3.67 -3.11 25.28
N VAL A 60 -4.15 -3.64 24.16
CA VAL A 60 -3.61 -4.85 23.55
C VAL A 60 -2.30 -4.50 22.84
N LYS A 61 -1.23 -5.18 23.20
CA LYS A 61 0.12 -4.96 22.65
C LYS A 61 0.49 -6.12 21.75
N ILE A 62 0.78 -5.83 20.49
CA ILE A 62 1.15 -6.85 19.49
C ILE A 62 2.56 -6.55 18.97
N TYR A 63 3.45 -7.51 19.10
CA TYR A 63 4.76 -7.46 18.46
C TYR A 63 4.68 -8.07 17.06
N SER A 64 5.25 -7.39 16.08
CA SER A 64 5.44 -7.92 14.72
C SER A 64 6.84 -7.56 14.22
N ASN A 65 7.58 -8.53 13.69
CA ASN A 65 8.86 -8.28 13.05
C ASN A 65 8.71 -7.54 11.70
N ASN A 66 7.51 -7.54 11.11
CA ASN A 66 7.17 -6.82 9.89
C ASN A 66 5.86 -6.03 10.06
N VAL A 67 5.94 -4.88 10.74
CA VAL A 67 4.76 -4.02 10.99
C VAL A 67 4.18 -3.45 9.69
N ARG A 68 5.04 -3.16 8.68
CA ARG A 68 4.59 -2.61 7.38
C ARG A 68 3.76 -3.62 6.60
N GLY A 69 4.30 -4.82 6.42
CA GLY A 69 3.60 -5.89 5.73
C GLY A 69 2.30 -6.26 6.45
N PHE A 70 2.35 -6.36 7.77
CA PHE A 70 1.16 -6.64 8.57
C PHE A 70 0.09 -5.55 8.43
N TYR A 71 0.48 -4.26 8.48
CA TYR A 71 -0.47 -3.16 8.23
C TYR A 71 -1.11 -3.25 6.84
N SER A 72 -0.32 -3.54 5.82
CA SER A 72 -0.82 -3.64 4.44
C SER A 72 -1.79 -4.82 4.26
N GLU A 73 -1.50 -5.98 4.87
CA GLU A 73 -2.40 -7.14 4.88
C GLU A 73 -3.71 -6.83 5.61
N GLU A 74 -3.63 -6.19 6.78
CA GLU A 74 -4.82 -5.79 7.53
C GLU A 74 -5.66 -4.75 6.77
N CYS A 75 -5.03 -3.84 6.02
CA CYS A 75 -5.75 -2.96 5.09
C CYS A 75 -6.55 -3.77 4.06
N SER A 76 -5.94 -4.78 3.43
CA SER A 76 -6.65 -5.64 2.49
C SER A 76 -7.82 -6.39 3.17
N ARG A 77 -7.58 -6.93 4.37
CA ARG A 77 -8.57 -7.69 5.12
C ARG A 77 -9.80 -6.87 5.51
N ILE A 78 -9.63 -5.64 6.04
CA ILE A 78 -10.77 -4.82 6.47
C ILE A 78 -11.65 -4.33 5.31
N PHE A 79 -11.09 -4.26 4.09
CA PHE A 79 -11.85 -3.97 2.88
C PHE A 79 -12.40 -5.23 2.18
N GLY A 80 -12.19 -6.43 2.76
CA GLY A 80 -12.70 -7.70 2.24
C GLY A 80 -11.92 -8.24 1.05
N HIS A 81 -10.59 -8.01 1.03
CA HIS A 81 -9.67 -8.47 -0.03
C HIS A 81 -10.13 -8.08 -1.45
N PRO A 82 -10.36 -6.78 -1.73
CA PRO A 82 -10.99 -6.36 -2.96
C PRO A 82 -10.17 -6.69 -4.22
N SER A 83 -8.85 -6.85 -4.10
CA SER A 83 -7.97 -7.24 -5.21
C SER A 83 -8.30 -8.61 -5.81
N LYS A 84 -8.93 -9.51 -5.05
CA LYS A 84 -9.35 -10.85 -5.56
C LYS A 84 -10.40 -10.80 -6.66
N ASN A 85 -11.11 -9.68 -6.79
CA ASN A 85 -12.20 -9.51 -7.75
C ASN A 85 -11.86 -8.50 -8.86
N ILE A 86 -10.61 -8.07 -8.93
CA ILE A 86 -10.13 -7.08 -9.89
C ILE A 86 -8.84 -7.62 -10.52
N SER A 87 -8.80 -7.71 -11.84
CA SER A 87 -7.59 -8.00 -12.60
C SER A 87 -6.64 -6.82 -12.52
N ILE A 88 -5.55 -6.96 -11.76
CA ILE A 88 -4.59 -5.89 -11.52
C ILE A 88 -3.31 -6.15 -12.29
N CYS A 89 -2.98 -5.25 -13.20
CA CYS A 89 -1.69 -5.18 -13.87
C CYS A 89 -0.79 -4.17 -13.16
N GLY A 90 0.28 -4.64 -12.53
CA GLY A 90 1.30 -3.81 -11.91
C GLY A 90 2.33 -3.34 -12.93
N ILE A 91 2.60 -2.05 -13.01
CA ILE A 91 3.54 -1.47 -13.97
C ILE A 91 4.68 -0.83 -13.21
N THR A 92 5.89 -1.36 -13.34
CA THR A 92 7.09 -0.82 -12.72
C THR A 92 8.17 -0.52 -13.75
N GLY A 93 9.18 0.22 -13.37
CA GLY A 93 10.29 0.67 -14.18
C GLY A 93 10.70 2.10 -13.85
N THR A 94 11.69 2.65 -14.51
CA THR A 94 12.10 4.05 -14.31
C THR A 94 11.15 4.98 -15.07
N ASN A 95 11.04 4.81 -16.37
CA ASN A 95 10.24 5.65 -17.26
C ASN A 95 9.13 4.86 -17.96
N GLY A 96 8.11 5.56 -18.47
CA GLY A 96 7.06 4.97 -19.30
C GLY A 96 5.88 4.33 -18.53
N LYS A 97 5.92 4.24 -17.20
CA LYS A 97 4.84 3.65 -16.40
C LYS A 97 3.49 4.30 -16.65
N SER A 98 3.43 5.62 -16.57
CA SER A 98 2.18 6.40 -16.76
C SER A 98 1.65 6.29 -18.19
N SER A 99 2.53 6.31 -19.19
CA SER A 99 2.15 6.16 -20.59
C SER A 99 1.53 4.79 -20.86
N ILE A 100 2.15 3.72 -20.33
CA ILE A 100 1.64 2.36 -20.47
C ILE A 100 0.31 2.18 -19.74
N ALA A 101 0.20 2.68 -18.51
CA ALA A 101 -1.05 2.62 -17.75
C ALA A 101 -2.20 3.32 -18.48
N ALA A 102 -1.94 4.50 -19.05
CA ALA A 102 -2.92 5.26 -19.83
C ALA A 102 -3.32 4.55 -21.12
N LEU A 103 -2.36 4.01 -21.88
CA LEU A 103 -2.62 3.25 -23.09
C LEU A 103 -3.45 2.00 -22.85
N LEU A 104 -3.07 1.21 -21.85
CA LEU A 104 -3.83 0.01 -21.47
C LEU A 104 -5.25 0.36 -21.02
N SER A 105 -5.43 1.37 -20.21
CA SER A 105 -6.76 1.81 -19.78
C SER A 105 -7.61 2.28 -20.98
N HIS A 106 -7.00 2.94 -21.96
CA HIS A 106 -7.69 3.34 -23.17
C HIS A 106 -8.13 2.15 -24.05
N ILE A 107 -7.24 1.15 -24.21
CA ILE A 107 -7.51 -0.08 -24.98
C ILE A 107 -8.63 -0.89 -24.31
N TRP A 108 -8.62 -1.03 -22.98
CA TRP A 108 -9.65 -1.76 -22.23
C TRP A 108 -10.97 -0.99 -22.08
N GLY A 109 -10.97 0.31 -22.40
CA GLY A 109 -12.09 1.21 -22.20
C GLY A 109 -12.08 1.88 -20.83
N LEU A 110 -12.11 3.21 -20.83
CA LEU A 110 -12.00 4.06 -19.63
C LEU A 110 -13.11 3.80 -18.58
N GLU A 111 -14.28 3.36 -19.03
CA GLU A 111 -15.41 3.05 -18.14
C GLU A 111 -15.30 1.68 -17.48
N SER A 112 -14.61 0.73 -18.12
CA SER A 112 -14.44 -0.66 -17.65
C SER A 112 -13.11 -0.89 -16.91
N SER A 113 -12.23 0.10 -16.88
CA SER A 113 -10.92 0.02 -16.25
C SER A 113 -10.64 1.16 -15.28
N GLY A 114 -9.64 0.96 -14.44
CA GLY A 114 -9.10 1.97 -13.56
C GLY A 114 -7.61 2.17 -13.80
N VAL A 115 -7.12 3.35 -13.42
CA VAL A 115 -5.70 3.70 -13.37
C VAL A 115 -5.37 4.22 -11.98
N ILE A 116 -4.29 3.74 -11.40
CA ILE A 116 -3.63 4.37 -10.25
C ILE A 116 -2.21 4.73 -10.70
N GLY A 117 -1.89 6.01 -10.71
CA GLY A 117 -0.58 6.44 -11.18
C GLY A 117 -0.22 7.86 -10.82
N THR A 118 0.93 8.30 -11.30
CA THR A 118 1.51 9.61 -10.98
C THR A 118 0.62 10.78 -11.37
N ILE A 119 -0.06 10.68 -12.52
CA ILE A 119 -0.87 11.76 -13.06
C ILE A 119 -2.21 11.86 -12.34
N ASN A 120 -2.88 10.73 -12.19
CA ASN A 120 -4.20 10.66 -11.57
C ASN A 120 -4.52 9.26 -11.03
N ILE A 121 -5.60 9.21 -10.27
CA ILE A 121 -6.35 8.02 -9.93
C ILE A 121 -7.68 8.14 -10.66
N GLN A 122 -7.97 7.20 -11.54
CA GLN A 122 -9.19 7.22 -12.36
C GLN A 122 -9.86 5.85 -12.36
N TYR A 123 -11.17 5.80 -12.20
CA TYR A 123 -11.99 4.61 -12.34
C TYR A 123 -13.42 4.99 -12.68
N GLY A 124 -13.91 4.46 -13.81
CA GLY A 124 -15.15 4.94 -14.43
C GLY A 124 -15.08 6.44 -14.71
N LYS A 125 -16.13 7.17 -14.34
CA LYS A 125 -16.18 8.63 -14.51
C LYS A 125 -15.45 9.42 -13.41
N GLN A 126 -14.92 8.76 -12.39
CA GLN A 126 -14.20 9.43 -11.30
C GLN A 126 -12.74 9.63 -11.67
N LYS A 127 -12.23 10.85 -11.44
CA LYS A 127 -10.84 11.23 -11.65
C LYS A 127 -10.39 12.13 -10.50
N GLU A 128 -9.34 11.73 -9.82
CA GLU A 128 -8.76 12.45 -8.69
C GLU A 128 -7.27 12.67 -8.95
N LYS A 129 -6.72 13.80 -8.48
CA LYS A 129 -5.28 14.05 -8.56
C LYS A 129 -4.54 13.09 -7.62
N ALA A 130 -3.55 12.41 -8.13
CA ALA A 130 -2.70 11.54 -7.32
C ALA A 130 -1.78 12.38 -6.40
N LYS A 131 -1.67 11.98 -5.15
CA LYS A 131 -0.68 12.53 -4.21
C LYS A 131 0.66 11.82 -4.29
N LEU A 132 0.63 10.57 -4.66
CA LEU A 132 1.79 9.67 -4.83
C LEU A 132 1.55 8.80 -6.06
N THR A 133 2.63 8.43 -6.74
CA THR A 133 2.58 7.46 -7.87
C THR A 133 1.85 6.18 -7.48
N THR A 134 2.15 5.65 -6.30
CA THR A 134 1.46 4.51 -5.70
C THR A 134 1.03 4.96 -4.31
N PRO A 135 -0.27 5.05 -4.02
CA PRO A 135 -0.79 5.45 -2.71
C PRO A 135 -0.36 4.51 -1.58
N ASP A 136 -0.74 4.84 -0.35
CA ASP A 136 -0.59 3.90 0.77
C ASP A 136 -1.59 2.72 0.65
N CYS A 137 -1.33 1.66 1.40
CA CYS A 137 -2.12 0.43 1.33
C CYS A 137 -3.61 0.64 1.68
N TYR A 138 -3.92 1.55 2.59
CA TYR A 138 -5.30 1.87 2.97
C TYR A 138 -6.05 2.52 1.80
N GLU A 139 -5.46 3.54 1.18
CA GLU A 139 -6.06 4.22 0.03
C GLU A 139 -6.17 3.30 -1.19
N ILE A 140 -5.18 2.45 -1.47
CA ILE A 140 -5.28 1.45 -2.54
C ILE A 140 -6.51 0.56 -2.32
N ASN A 141 -6.64 -0.05 -1.15
CA ASN A 141 -7.75 -0.98 -0.87
C ASN A 141 -9.12 -0.27 -0.88
N LYS A 142 -9.17 0.99 -0.43
CA LYS A 142 -10.36 1.83 -0.51
C LYS A 142 -10.78 2.10 -1.96
N ILE A 143 -9.82 2.38 -2.85
CA ILE A 143 -10.07 2.57 -4.29
C ILE A 143 -10.56 1.25 -4.91
N LEU A 144 -9.88 0.15 -4.62
CA LEU A 144 -10.28 -1.18 -5.11
C LEU A 144 -11.69 -1.55 -4.68
N LYS A 145 -12.07 -1.24 -3.42
CA LYS A 145 -13.43 -1.47 -2.93
C LYS A 145 -14.47 -0.66 -3.71
N LYS A 146 -14.19 0.63 -3.96
CA LYS A 146 -15.04 1.49 -4.79
C LYS A 146 -15.15 1.00 -6.25
N MET A 147 -14.04 0.50 -6.82
CA MET A 147 -14.04 -0.11 -8.15
C MET A 147 -14.92 -1.36 -8.19
N GLN A 148 -14.81 -2.22 -7.18
CA GLN A 148 -15.65 -3.42 -7.05
C GLN A 148 -17.14 -3.06 -6.98
N GLU A 149 -17.51 -2.05 -6.19
CA GLU A 149 -18.90 -1.54 -6.08
C GLU A 149 -19.44 -1.01 -7.42
N LYS A 150 -18.55 -0.44 -8.25
CA LYS A 150 -18.87 0.03 -9.61
C LYS A 150 -18.74 -1.05 -10.68
N LYS A 151 -18.45 -2.30 -10.31
CA LYS A 151 -18.26 -3.43 -11.22
C LYS A 151 -17.10 -3.23 -12.23
N ILE A 152 -16.13 -2.38 -11.89
CA ILE A 152 -14.90 -2.18 -12.69
C ILE A 152 -13.95 -3.32 -12.33
N LYS A 153 -13.52 -4.10 -13.33
CA LYS A 153 -12.78 -5.35 -13.13
C LYS A 153 -11.29 -5.27 -13.49
N ASN A 154 -10.84 -4.21 -14.14
CA ASN A 154 -9.46 -4.08 -14.59
C ASN A 154 -8.81 -2.86 -13.97
N LEU A 155 -7.58 -2.99 -13.49
CA LEU A 155 -6.78 -1.90 -12.94
C LEU A 155 -5.36 -1.94 -13.50
N PHE A 156 -4.89 -0.82 -14.02
CA PHE A 156 -3.51 -0.58 -14.44
C PHE A 156 -2.84 0.31 -13.39
N MET A 157 -1.95 -0.27 -12.58
CA MET A 157 -1.39 0.41 -11.42
C MET A 157 0.11 0.63 -11.58
N GLU A 158 0.53 1.90 -11.59
CA GLU A 158 1.94 2.23 -11.45
C GLU A 158 2.43 1.80 -10.07
N THR A 159 3.43 0.91 -10.06
CA THR A 159 4.00 0.36 -8.84
C THR A 159 5.44 0.85 -8.68
N SER A 160 5.60 1.91 -7.91
CA SER A 160 6.91 2.54 -7.70
C SER A 160 7.84 1.67 -6.86
N SER A 161 9.15 1.83 -7.06
CA SER A 161 10.15 1.12 -6.24
C SER A 161 10.03 1.43 -4.74
N HIS A 162 9.67 2.66 -4.40
CA HIS A 162 9.38 3.04 -3.01
C HIS A 162 8.18 2.27 -2.43
N ALA A 163 7.11 2.11 -3.21
CA ALA A 163 5.93 1.38 -2.74
C ALA A 163 6.23 -0.11 -2.54
N LEU A 164 6.99 -0.71 -3.45
CA LEU A 164 7.45 -2.09 -3.35
C LEU A 164 8.37 -2.31 -2.15
N ASP A 165 9.32 -1.39 -1.94
CA ASP A 165 10.25 -1.48 -0.82
C ASP A 165 9.57 -1.24 0.52
N GLN A 166 8.60 -0.33 0.56
CA GLN A 166 7.80 -0.01 1.73
C GLN A 166 6.59 -0.94 1.93
N GLU A 167 6.48 -2.01 1.14
CA GLU A 167 5.41 -3.02 1.24
C GLU A 167 3.98 -2.45 1.17
N ARG A 168 3.79 -1.30 0.49
CA ARG A 168 2.47 -0.65 0.37
C ARG A 168 1.46 -1.50 -0.40
N VAL A 169 1.95 -2.45 -1.18
CA VAL A 169 1.13 -3.35 -2.03
C VAL A 169 1.05 -4.77 -1.47
N ASN A 170 1.55 -5.00 -0.25
CA ASN A 170 1.39 -6.29 0.40
C ASN A 170 -0.12 -6.54 0.66
N GLY A 171 -0.58 -7.77 0.42
CA GLY A 171 -2.01 -8.09 0.45
C GLY A 171 -2.80 -7.70 -0.81
N ILE A 172 -2.13 -7.16 -1.85
CA ILE A 172 -2.69 -6.96 -3.19
C ILE A 172 -2.26 -8.11 -4.09
N GLU A 173 -3.22 -8.72 -4.78
CA GLU A 173 -2.97 -9.77 -5.76
C GLU A 173 -2.84 -9.16 -7.15
N PHE A 174 -1.66 -9.31 -7.76
CA PHE A 174 -1.41 -8.90 -9.13
C PHE A 174 -1.58 -10.09 -10.08
N GLU A 175 -2.42 -9.96 -11.08
CA GLU A 175 -2.59 -10.97 -12.12
C GLU A 175 -1.49 -10.89 -13.17
N SER A 176 -1.04 -9.69 -13.49
CA SER A 176 0.03 -9.45 -14.44
C SER A 176 0.95 -8.32 -13.99
N ALA A 177 2.15 -8.29 -14.56
CA ALA A 177 3.14 -7.26 -14.25
C ALA A 177 3.96 -6.89 -15.49
N ILE A 178 4.26 -5.60 -15.64
CA ILE A 178 5.08 -5.04 -16.71
C ILE A 178 6.31 -4.37 -16.10
N PHE A 179 7.48 -4.69 -16.64
CA PHE A 179 8.73 -4.00 -16.36
C PHE A 179 9.12 -3.18 -17.60
N THR A 180 9.09 -1.86 -17.50
CA THR A 180 9.30 -0.99 -18.65
C THR A 180 10.77 -0.85 -19.02
N ASN A 181 11.58 -0.38 -18.08
CA ASN A 181 13.03 -0.18 -18.21
C ASN A 181 13.68 0.08 -16.85
N LEU A 182 15.00 0.08 -16.82
CA LEU A 182 15.79 0.39 -15.64
C LEU A 182 16.93 1.31 -16.00
N THR A 183 16.84 2.57 -15.61
CA THR A 183 17.92 3.57 -15.70
C THR A 183 18.16 4.18 -14.33
N GLN A 184 19.23 4.93 -14.18
CA GLN A 184 19.59 5.55 -12.90
C GLN A 184 18.52 6.53 -12.43
N ASP A 185 17.99 6.29 -11.20
CA ASP A 185 17.02 7.15 -10.55
C ASP A 185 16.92 6.78 -9.06
N HIS A 186 16.39 7.67 -8.22
CA HIS A 186 16.07 7.42 -6.81
C HIS A 186 17.25 6.88 -5.95
N PHE A 187 18.49 7.29 -6.23
CA PHE A 187 19.67 6.87 -5.45
C PHE A 187 19.76 7.52 -4.08
N ASP A 188 19.06 8.63 -3.89
CA ASP A 188 18.80 9.23 -2.58
C ASP A 188 18.13 8.22 -1.61
N PHE A 189 17.24 7.38 -2.14
CA PHE A 189 16.53 6.34 -1.38
C PHE A 189 17.20 4.97 -1.47
N HIS A 190 17.47 4.46 -2.67
CA HIS A 190 17.96 3.09 -2.90
C HIS A 190 19.48 2.96 -2.80
N LYS A 191 20.23 4.07 -2.79
CA LYS A 191 21.69 4.17 -2.70
C LYS A 191 22.44 3.67 -3.93
N ASN A 192 21.99 2.64 -4.61
CA ASN A 192 22.62 2.07 -5.79
C ASN A 192 21.63 1.33 -6.70
N MET A 193 22.10 1.00 -7.91
CA MET A 193 21.32 0.32 -8.94
C MET A 193 20.84 -1.07 -8.53
N THR A 194 21.65 -1.80 -7.79
CA THR A 194 21.32 -3.16 -7.32
C THR A 194 20.14 -3.15 -6.36
N ASN A 195 20.10 -2.23 -5.40
CA ASN A 195 18.98 -2.10 -4.46
C ASN A 195 17.72 -1.59 -5.18
N TYR A 196 17.88 -0.65 -6.12
CA TYR A 196 16.80 -0.14 -6.94
C TYR A 196 16.15 -1.26 -7.76
N PHE A 197 16.96 -2.07 -8.44
CA PHE A 197 16.48 -3.27 -9.16
C PHE A 197 15.80 -4.27 -8.22
N LYS A 198 16.42 -4.60 -7.08
CA LYS A 198 15.86 -5.52 -6.07
C LYS A 198 14.48 -5.07 -5.62
N ALA A 199 14.29 -3.77 -5.38
CA ALA A 199 12.98 -3.23 -5.01
C ALA A 199 11.93 -3.48 -6.10
N LYS A 200 12.24 -3.17 -7.38
CA LYS A 200 11.31 -3.41 -8.50
C LYS A 200 11.05 -4.89 -8.76
N LYS A 201 12.06 -5.74 -8.60
CA LYS A 201 11.96 -7.19 -8.74
C LYS A 201 10.90 -7.80 -7.82
N LYS A 202 10.64 -7.20 -6.64
CA LYS A 202 9.62 -7.68 -5.69
C LYS A 202 8.24 -7.82 -6.35
N LEU A 203 7.88 -6.96 -7.31
CA LEU A 203 6.60 -7.07 -8.02
C LEU A 203 6.42 -8.45 -8.66
N PHE A 204 7.47 -8.98 -9.27
CA PHE A 204 7.46 -10.27 -9.96
C PHE A 204 7.69 -11.46 -9.04
N SER A 205 8.56 -11.29 -8.04
CA SER A 205 8.99 -12.41 -7.18
C SER A 205 8.12 -12.62 -5.96
N GLN A 206 7.38 -11.60 -5.51
CA GLN A 206 6.61 -11.64 -4.27
C GLN A 206 5.11 -11.38 -4.46
N TYR A 207 4.74 -10.46 -5.37
CA TYR A 207 3.38 -9.94 -5.47
C TYR A 207 2.60 -10.46 -6.67
N LEU A 208 3.29 -10.90 -7.73
CA LEU A 208 2.62 -11.51 -8.88
C LEU A 208 2.02 -12.85 -8.45
N ASN A 209 0.75 -13.05 -8.74
CA ASN A 209 0.04 -14.27 -8.37
C ASN A 209 0.68 -15.48 -9.05
N LYS A 210 1.09 -16.48 -8.25
CA LYS A 210 1.73 -17.70 -8.78
C LYS A 210 0.76 -18.65 -9.48
N SER A 211 -0.53 -18.42 -9.36
CA SER A 211 -1.58 -19.23 -10.01
C SER A 211 -1.91 -18.78 -11.43
N SER A 212 -1.38 -17.66 -11.90
CA SER A 212 -1.47 -17.23 -13.30
C SER A 212 -0.28 -17.78 -14.10
N LYS A 213 -0.24 -19.09 -14.28
CA LYS A 213 0.67 -19.78 -15.20
C LYS A 213 -0.12 -20.36 -16.34
#